data_da1a0bce65468af8d12244f5b5cfe335
#
_entry.id   da1a0bce65468af8d12244f5b5cfe335
#
_cell.length_a   1.000
_cell.length_b   1.000
_cell.length_c   1.000
_cell.angle_alpha   90.00
_cell.angle_beta   90.00
_cell.angle_gamma   90.00
#
_symmetry.space_group_name_H-M   'P 1'
#
loop_
_entity.id
_entity.type
_entity.pdbx_description
1 polymer ?
#
loop_
_entity_poly.entity_id
_entity_poly.type
_entity_poly.pdbx_seq_one_letter_code
_entity_poly.pdbx_strand_id
1 'polypeptide(L)'
;MDKQMTMTALSDELAQVRTKKKEFLAQIERIVPWKEWLTLIQPCYYKGERGNKPYPLETMLRLYLLQNLYDLSDEATAAEAIDSRAFSEFCGVDSSNQVPNGDTIGRFRNLLVKNGLQEKLFAQVVTALTEQGLIPVSYTHLRAHETCAD
;
A
#
# COMPACT_ATOMS: atom_id res chain seq x y z
N MET A 1 24.22 35.37 -2.66
CA MET A 1 25.18 34.27 -2.56
C MET A 1 24.55 32.96 -2.90
N ASP A 2 25.02 32.34 -3.96
CA ASP A 2 24.38 31.15 -4.46
C ASP A 2 24.78 29.91 -3.65
N LYS A 3 23.78 29.24 -3.15
CA LYS A 3 24.01 27.95 -2.51
C LYS A 3 24.15 26.91 -3.60
N GLN A 4 25.28 26.27 -3.66
CA GLN A 4 25.43 25.11 -4.51
C GLN A 4 24.85 23.92 -3.76
N MET A 5 23.76 23.41 -4.28
CA MET A 5 23.14 22.22 -3.69
C MET A 5 23.73 20.98 -4.32
N THR A 6 24.12 20.04 -3.45
CA THR A 6 24.53 18.74 -3.93
C THR A 6 23.28 17.97 -4.34
N MET A 7 23.46 16.92 -5.17
CA MET A 7 22.34 16.06 -5.54
C MET A 7 21.72 15.40 -4.32
N THR A 8 22.51 15.06 -3.33
CA THR A 8 22.02 14.47 -2.08
C THR A 8 21.17 15.46 -1.31
N ALA A 9 21.60 16.71 -1.18
CA ALA A 9 20.84 17.74 -0.48
C ALA A 9 19.52 18.03 -1.17
N LEU A 10 19.54 18.09 -2.50
CA LEU A 10 18.32 18.29 -3.27
C LEU A 10 17.34 17.14 -3.08
N SER A 11 17.86 15.91 -3.10
CA SER A 11 17.03 14.73 -2.89
C SER A 11 16.38 14.75 -1.50
N ASP A 12 17.15 15.15 -0.48
CA ASP A 12 16.63 15.23 0.89
C ASP A 12 15.53 16.29 1.00
N GLU A 13 15.74 17.44 0.38
CA GLU A 13 14.71 18.50 0.38
C GLU A 13 13.44 18.05 -0.31
N LEU A 14 13.58 17.38 -1.45
CA LEU A 14 12.40 16.87 -2.18
C LEU A 14 11.66 15.82 -1.36
N ALA A 15 12.40 15.00 -0.61
CA ALA A 15 11.78 14.00 0.25
C ALA A 15 10.97 14.63 1.38
N GLN A 16 11.31 15.85 1.80
CA GLN A 16 10.60 16.54 2.86
C GLN A 16 9.37 17.31 2.36
N VAL A 17 9.25 17.51 1.06
CA VAL A 17 8.09 18.21 0.50
C VAL A 17 6.85 17.36 0.70
N ARG A 18 5.82 17.95 1.33
CA ARG A 18 4.55 17.27 1.54
C ARG A 18 3.57 17.60 0.45
N THR A 19 3.21 16.59 -0.32
CA THR A 19 2.15 16.68 -1.32
C THR A 19 0.86 16.16 -0.69
N LYS A 20 -0.28 16.40 -1.37
CA LYS A 20 -1.55 15.85 -0.92
C LYS A 20 -1.50 14.33 -0.80
N LYS A 21 -0.81 13.69 -1.74
CA LYS A 21 -0.64 12.22 -1.70
C LYS A 21 0.11 11.79 -0.45
N LYS A 22 1.22 12.46 -0.11
CA LYS A 22 1.99 12.13 1.09
C LYS A 22 1.18 12.37 2.36
N GLU A 23 0.41 13.45 2.41
CA GLU A 23 -0.43 13.74 3.56
C GLU A 23 -1.51 12.69 3.76
N PHE A 24 -2.15 12.28 2.68
CA PHE A 24 -3.16 11.23 2.74
C PHE A 24 -2.55 9.93 3.22
N LEU A 25 -1.40 9.54 2.68
CA LEU A 25 -0.73 8.32 3.10
C LEU A 25 -0.25 8.38 4.55
N ALA A 26 0.14 9.56 5.02
CA ALA A 26 0.51 9.73 6.42
C ALA A 26 -0.69 9.48 7.34
N GLN A 27 -1.88 9.85 6.90
CA GLN A 27 -3.09 9.59 7.66
C GLN A 27 -3.46 8.11 7.65
N ILE A 28 -3.29 7.46 6.49
CA ILE A 28 -3.47 6.00 6.39
C ILE A 28 -2.53 5.30 7.35
N GLU A 29 -1.28 5.76 7.43
CA GLU A 29 -0.28 5.21 8.33
C GLU A 29 -0.77 5.20 9.78
N ARG A 30 -1.45 6.26 10.19
CA ARG A 30 -1.95 6.40 11.55
C ARG A 30 -3.24 5.61 11.81
N ILE A 31 -4.06 5.45 10.78
CA ILE A 31 -5.38 4.82 10.93
C ILE A 31 -5.30 3.30 10.96
N VAL A 32 -4.42 2.72 10.13
CA VAL A 32 -4.37 1.27 9.97
C VAL A 32 -3.75 0.61 11.20
N PRO A 33 -4.42 -0.39 11.78
CA PRO A 33 -3.85 -1.15 12.90
C PRO A 33 -2.88 -2.21 12.37
N TRP A 34 -1.69 -1.77 11.99
CA TRP A 34 -0.69 -2.60 11.30
C TRP A 34 -0.40 -3.92 12.04
N LYS A 35 -0.20 -3.84 13.35
CA LYS A 35 0.12 -5.04 14.14
C LYS A 35 -0.97 -6.09 14.06
N GLU A 36 -2.22 -5.65 14.20
CA GLU A 36 -3.37 -6.57 14.14
C GLU A 36 -3.47 -7.22 12.77
N TRP A 37 -3.32 -6.42 11.72
CA TRP A 37 -3.43 -6.93 10.36
C TRP A 37 -2.30 -7.89 10.02
N LEU A 38 -1.08 -7.55 10.41
CA LEU A 38 0.07 -8.43 10.18
C LEU A 38 -0.11 -9.76 10.91
N THR A 39 -0.58 -9.71 12.15
CA THR A 39 -0.86 -10.92 12.93
C THR A 39 -1.94 -11.78 12.27
N LEU A 40 -2.95 -11.12 11.72
CA LEU A 40 -4.07 -11.81 11.08
C LEU A 40 -3.64 -12.50 9.78
N ILE A 41 -2.75 -11.88 9.01
CA ILE A 41 -2.31 -12.39 7.72
C ILE A 41 -1.17 -13.39 7.84
N GLN A 42 -0.31 -13.21 8.83
CA GLN A 42 0.92 -14.01 8.98
C GLN A 42 0.71 -15.52 8.84
N PRO A 43 -0.31 -16.13 9.47
CA PRO A 43 -0.52 -17.57 9.34
C PRO A 43 -0.76 -18.04 7.91
N CYS A 44 -1.27 -17.16 7.05
CA CYS A 44 -1.59 -17.48 5.65
C CYS A 44 -0.45 -17.14 4.70
N TYR A 45 0.55 -16.40 5.18
CA TYR A 45 1.60 -15.91 4.31
C TYR A 45 2.68 -16.98 4.09
N TYR A 46 3.38 -16.86 2.97
CA TYR A 46 4.41 -17.82 2.57
C TYR A 46 5.57 -17.81 3.55
N LYS A 47 6.03 -19.00 3.91
CA LYS A 47 7.09 -19.16 4.89
C LYS A 47 8.49 -19.24 4.28
N GLY A 48 8.60 -19.17 2.96
CA GLY A 48 9.90 -19.21 2.30
C GLY A 48 10.60 -20.55 2.32
N GLU A 49 9.82 -21.62 2.40
CA GLU A 49 10.36 -22.97 2.49
C GLU A 49 10.88 -23.51 1.15
N ARG A 50 10.48 -22.88 0.05
CA ARG A 50 10.88 -23.30 -1.30
C ARG A 50 11.34 -22.12 -2.11
N GLY A 51 12.49 -22.28 -2.77
CA GLY A 51 13.00 -21.31 -3.71
C GLY A 51 13.30 -19.95 -3.12
N ASN A 52 12.83 -18.91 -3.78
CA ASN A 52 13.09 -17.53 -3.37
C ASN A 52 12.37 -17.18 -2.09
N LYS A 53 13.03 -16.36 -1.27
CA LYS A 53 12.39 -15.85 -0.06
C LYS A 53 11.24 -14.93 -0.44
N PRO A 54 10.12 -14.99 0.28
CA PRO A 54 9.02 -14.07 0.02
C PRO A 54 9.41 -12.65 0.43
N TYR A 55 8.76 -11.67 -0.19
CA TYR A 55 8.92 -10.29 0.22
C TYR A 55 8.38 -10.10 1.63
N PRO A 56 8.86 -9.10 2.37
CA PRO A 56 8.33 -8.83 3.72
C PRO A 56 6.81 -8.64 3.66
N LEU A 57 6.12 -9.26 4.62
CA LEU A 57 4.66 -9.19 4.65
C LEU A 57 4.16 -7.75 4.72
N GLU A 58 4.82 -6.91 5.51
CA GLU A 58 4.40 -5.52 5.65
C GLU A 58 4.49 -4.77 4.31
N THR A 59 5.53 -5.02 3.53
CA THR A 59 5.67 -4.42 2.21
C THR A 59 4.51 -4.84 1.30
N MET A 60 4.20 -6.12 1.29
CA MET A 60 3.09 -6.65 0.49
C MET A 60 1.75 -6.05 0.92
N LEU A 61 1.54 -5.94 2.22
CA LEU A 61 0.30 -5.37 2.74
C LEU A 61 0.16 -3.90 2.36
N ARG A 62 1.24 -3.14 2.44
CA ARG A 62 1.21 -1.72 2.07
C ARG A 62 0.96 -1.53 0.58
N LEU A 63 1.54 -2.38 -0.26
CA LEU A 63 1.27 -2.37 -1.70
C LEU A 63 -0.19 -2.71 -1.98
N TYR A 64 -0.73 -3.68 -1.28
CA TYR A 64 -2.13 -4.07 -1.42
C TYR A 64 -3.07 -2.91 -1.06
N LEU A 65 -2.75 -2.18 0.01
CA LEU A 65 -3.54 -1.00 0.38
C LEU A 65 -3.50 0.06 -0.69
N LEU A 66 -2.32 0.36 -1.23
CA LEU A 66 -2.19 1.34 -2.30
C LEU A 66 -2.98 0.93 -3.53
N GLN A 67 -2.93 -0.35 -3.86
CA GLN A 67 -3.68 -0.87 -5.00
C GLN A 67 -5.17 -0.60 -4.87
N ASN A 68 -5.71 -0.82 -3.69
CA ASN A 68 -7.14 -0.60 -3.45
C ASN A 68 -7.50 0.87 -3.28
N LEU A 69 -6.66 1.64 -2.60
CA LEU A 69 -6.94 3.05 -2.37
C LEU A 69 -6.88 3.87 -3.65
N TYR A 70 -6.01 3.51 -4.58
CA TYR A 70 -5.83 4.23 -5.83
C TYR A 70 -6.39 3.48 -7.04
N ASP A 71 -7.04 2.35 -6.81
CA ASP A 71 -7.67 1.53 -7.86
C ASP A 71 -6.69 1.18 -8.97
N LEU A 72 -5.57 0.58 -8.59
CA LEU A 72 -4.50 0.25 -9.51
C LEU A 72 -4.53 -1.23 -9.90
N SER A 73 -4.13 -1.51 -11.13
CA SER A 73 -3.87 -2.89 -11.55
C SER A 73 -2.63 -3.42 -10.85
N ASP A 74 -2.41 -4.73 -10.93
CA ASP A 74 -1.22 -5.33 -10.33
C ASP A 74 0.06 -4.72 -10.90
N GLU A 75 0.10 -4.55 -12.23
CA GLU A 75 1.26 -3.97 -12.91
C GLU A 75 1.46 -2.50 -12.56
N ALA A 76 0.36 -1.74 -12.53
CA ALA A 76 0.43 -0.32 -12.19
C ALA A 76 0.87 -0.10 -10.75
N THR A 77 0.47 -1.00 -9.83
CA THR A 77 0.90 -0.92 -8.45
C THR A 77 2.41 -1.06 -8.34
N ALA A 78 2.98 -2.03 -9.04
CA ALA A 78 4.43 -2.23 -9.05
C ALA A 78 5.14 -1.01 -9.64
N ALA A 79 4.63 -0.50 -10.76
CA ALA A 79 5.24 0.66 -11.42
C ALA A 79 5.20 1.91 -10.53
N GLU A 80 4.06 2.16 -9.88
CA GLU A 80 3.92 3.31 -9.01
C GLU A 80 4.82 3.21 -7.78
N ALA A 81 5.00 2.02 -7.24
CA ALA A 81 5.90 1.81 -6.10
C ALA A 81 7.35 2.11 -6.47
N ILE A 82 7.72 1.94 -7.74
CA ILE A 82 9.06 2.27 -8.23
C ILE A 82 9.16 3.75 -8.55
N ASP A 83 8.17 4.29 -9.25
CA ASP A 83 8.24 5.65 -9.79
C ASP A 83 7.80 6.74 -8.83
N SER A 84 6.86 6.45 -7.94
CA SER A 84 6.32 7.44 -7.02
C SER A 84 7.10 7.46 -5.71
N ARG A 85 7.67 8.63 -5.39
CA ARG A 85 8.37 8.80 -4.12
C ARG A 85 7.44 8.57 -2.94
N ALA A 86 6.22 9.09 -3.03
CA ALA A 86 5.25 8.93 -1.95
C ALA A 86 4.93 7.45 -1.71
N PHE A 87 4.74 6.70 -2.77
CA PHE A 87 4.44 5.26 -2.66
C PHE A 87 5.64 4.48 -2.13
N SER A 88 6.83 4.77 -2.65
CA SER A 88 8.03 4.05 -2.21
C SER A 88 8.33 4.31 -0.73
N GLU A 89 8.15 5.54 -0.27
CA GLU A 89 8.31 5.88 1.14
C GLU A 89 7.28 5.17 2.01
N PHE A 90 6.03 5.17 1.57
CA PHE A 90 4.96 4.49 2.31
C PHE A 90 5.24 3.00 2.44
N CYS A 91 5.70 2.36 1.36
CA CYS A 91 5.97 0.94 1.37
C CYS A 91 7.33 0.57 2.00
N GLY A 92 8.17 1.56 2.26
CA GLY A 92 9.48 1.33 2.87
C GLY A 92 10.45 0.66 1.91
N VAL A 93 10.37 0.96 0.61
CA VAL A 93 11.27 0.42 -0.38
C VAL A 93 12.21 1.52 -0.88
N ASP A 94 13.49 1.18 -0.99
CA ASP A 94 14.52 2.14 -1.38
C ASP A 94 15.00 1.95 -2.82
N SER A 95 14.78 0.75 -3.37
CA SER A 95 15.23 0.43 -4.71
C SER A 95 14.22 -0.46 -5.41
N SER A 96 14.29 -0.49 -6.74
CA SER A 96 13.34 -1.24 -7.56
C SER A 96 13.37 -2.74 -7.30
N ASN A 97 14.52 -3.28 -6.84
CA ASN A 97 14.60 -4.72 -6.58
C ASN A 97 13.88 -5.14 -5.31
N GLN A 98 13.44 -4.18 -4.51
CA GLN A 98 12.62 -4.45 -3.32
C GLN A 98 11.13 -4.46 -3.64
N VAL A 99 10.77 -4.10 -4.87
CA VAL A 99 9.37 -4.05 -5.29
C VAL A 99 9.03 -5.34 -6.04
N PRO A 100 8.02 -6.08 -5.60
CA PRO A 100 7.59 -7.29 -6.31
C PRO A 100 6.98 -6.92 -7.67
N ASN A 101 7.02 -7.89 -8.59
CA ASN A 101 6.37 -7.68 -9.89
C ASN A 101 4.85 -7.84 -9.76
N GLY A 102 4.14 -7.53 -10.85
CA GLY A 102 2.69 -7.61 -10.86
C GLY A 102 2.15 -8.99 -10.53
N ASP A 103 2.82 -10.05 -10.99
CA ASP A 103 2.40 -11.42 -10.71
C ASP A 103 2.43 -11.71 -9.20
N THR A 104 3.48 -11.27 -8.55
CA THR A 104 3.63 -11.47 -7.11
C THR A 104 2.56 -10.70 -6.34
N ILE A 105 2.29 -9.46 -6.76
CA ILE A 105 1.23 -8.64 -6.15
C ILE A 105 -0.13 -9.32 -6.32
N GLY A 106 -0.39 -9.84 -7.51
CA GLY A 106 -1.64 -10.57 -7.78
C GLY A 106 -1.80 -11.80 -6.93
N ARG A 107 -0.72 -12.55 -6.72
CA ARG A 107 -0.75 -13.73 -5.87
C ARG A 107 -1.08 -13.37 -4.42
N PHE A 108 -0.53 -12.28 -3.93
CA PHE A 108 -0.83 -11.81 -2.58
C PHE A 108 -2.30 -11.41 -2.46
N ARG A 109 -2.81 -10.67 -3.43
CA ARG A 109 -4.22 -10.29 -3.48
C ARG A 109 -5.11 -11.53 -3.44
N ASN A 110 -4.78 -12.53 -4.25
CA ASN A 110 -5.54 -13.78 -4.29
C ASN A 110 -5.45 -14.55 -2.96
N LEU A 111 -4.31 -14.48 -2.30
CA LEU A 111 -4.14 -15.09 -0.99
C LEU A 111 -5.12 -14.49 0.02
N LEU A 112 -5.26 -13.16 0.01
CA LEU A 112 -6.19 -12.49 0.92
C LEU A 112 -7.63 -12.81 0.58
N VAL A 113 -7.96 -12.84 -0.71
CA VAL A 113 -9.32 -13.20 -1.15
C VAL A 113 -9.67 -14.63 -0.73
N LYS A 114 -8.75 -15.55 -0.97
CA LYS A 114 -8.96 -16.97 -0.65
C LYS A 114 -9.22 -17.19 0.82
N ASN A 115 -8.57 -16.39 1.66
CA ASN A 115 -8.69 -16.54 3.13
C ASN A 115 -9.76 -15.61 3.73
N GLY A 116 -10.53 -14.93 2.89
CA GLY A 116 -11.62 -14.06 3.35
C GLY A 116 -11.16 -12.80 4.08
N LEU A 117 -9.91 -12.40 3.86
CA LEU A 117 -9.33 -11.26 4.57
C LEU A 117 -9.52 -9.94 3.83
N GLN A 118 -9.65 -9.98 2.52
CA GLN A 118 -9.73 -8.76 1.71
C GLN A 118 -10.85 -7.84 2.15
N GLU A 119 -12.06 -8.35 2.19
CA GLU A 119 -13.23 -7.54 2.54
C GLU A 119 -13.12 -7.00 3.96
N LYS A 120 -12.67 -7.84 4.87
CA LYS A 120 -12.55 -7.47 6.27
C LYS A 120 -11.58 -6.31 6.48
N LEU A 121 -10.38 -6.42 5.90
CA LEU A 121 -9.35 -5.40 6.04
C LEU A 121 -9.76 -4.10 5.35
N PHE A 122 -10.26 -4.20 4.13
CA PHE A 122 -10.64 -3.03 3.37
C PHE A 122 -11.82 -2.29 3.99
N ALA A 123 -12.81 -3.03 4.49
CA ALA A 123 -13.95 -2.43 5.15
C ALA A 123 -13.53 -1.61 6.38
N GLN A 124 -12.56 -2.10 7.15
CA GLN A 124 -12.06 -1.38 8.31
C GLN A 124 -11.42 -0.05 7.91
N VAL A 125 -10.62 -0.05 6.84
CA VAL A 125 -9.98 1.18 6.36
C VAL A 125 -11.01 2.17 5.82
N VAL A 126 -11.94 1.69 5.01
CA VAL A 126 -12.98 2.56 4.44
C VAL A 126 -13.82 3.19 5.54
N THR A 127 -14.20 2.40 6.54
CA THR A 127 -14.97 2.91 7.67
C THR A 127 -14.18 3.99 8.42
N ALA A 128 -12.92 3.75 8.74
CA ALA A 128 -12.09 4.71 9.45
C ALA A 128 -11.89 6.00 8.65
N LEU A 129 -11.67 5.88 7.35
CA LEU A 129 -11.51 7.05 6.48
C LEU A 129 -12.79 7.86 6.39
N THR A 130 -13.93 7.19 6.30
CA THR A 130 -15.23 7.85 6.26
C THR A 130 -15.50 8.60 7.55
N GLU A 131 -15.23 7.97 8.69
CA GLU A 131 -15.43 8.58 10.00
C GLU A 131 -14.56 9.83 10.19
N GLN A 132 -13.39 9.86 9.58
CA GLN A 132 -12.50 11.01 9.67
C GLN A 132 -12.72 12.04 8.56
N GLY A 133 -13.72 11.81 7.71
CA GLY A 133 -14.05 12.74 6.64
C GLY A 133 -13.04 12.79 5.50
N LEU A 134 -12.17 11.78 5.39
CA LEU A 134 -11.15 11.75 4.35
C LEU A 134 -11.67 11.24 3.02
N ILE A 135 -12.74 10.44 3.06
CA ILE A 135 -13.44 9.99 1.85
C ILE A 135 -14.94 10.17 2.08
N PRO A 136 -15.72 10.35 1.00
CA PRO A 136 -17.16 10.51 1.14
C PRO A 136 -17.87 9.21 1.51
N VAL A 137 -19.02 9.32 2.16
CA VAL A 137 -19.82 8.16 2.53
C VAL A 137 -20.21 7.34 1.30
N SER A 138 -20.42 8.01 0.18
CA SER A 138 -20.77 7.33 -1.08
C SER A 138 -19.68 6.38 -1.57
N TYR A 139 -18.42 6.62 -1.20
CA TYR A 139 -17.32 5.74 -1.59
C TYR A 139 -17.50 4.34 -1.01
N THR A 140 -17.88 4.26 0.27
CA THR A 140 -18.13 2.98 0.93
C THR A 140 -19.19 2.18 0.19
N HIS A 141 -20.25 2.85 -0.23
CA HIS A 141 -21.35 2.21 -0.93
C HIS A 141 -20.90 1.69 -2.31
N LEU A 142 -20.13 2.50 -3.04
CA LEU A 142 -19.63 2.12 -4.36
C LEU A 142 -18.70 0.91 -4.27
N ARG A 143 -17.82 0.88 -3.29
CA ARG A 143 -16.88 -0.23 -3.12
C ARG A 143 -17.59 -1.53 -2.79
N ALA A 144 -18.60 -1.45 -1.94
CA ALA A 144 -19.40 -2.62 -1.59
C ALA A 144 -20.12 -3.16 -2.82
N HIS A 145 -20.61 -2.26 -3.68
CA HIS A 145 -21.29 -2.65 -4.91
C HIS A 145 -20.33 -3.32 -5.89
N GLU A 146 -19.12 -2.78 -6.05
CA GLU A 146 -18.11 -3.38 -6.92
C GLU A 146 -17.73 -4.78 -6.45
N THR A 147 -17.63 -4.96 -5.15
CA THR A 147 -17.27 -6.26 -4.58
C THR A 147 -18.34 -7.30 -4.89
N CYS A 148 -19.59 -6.89 -4.95
CA CYS A 148 -20.70 -7.79 -5.24
C CYS A 148 -20.85 -8.11 -6.72
N ALA A 149 -20.16 -7.41 -7.60
CA ALA A 149 -20.27 -7.58 -9.03
C ALA A 149 -19.59 -8.85 -9.53
N ASP A 150 -18.78 -9.46 -8.74
CA ASP A 150 -18.12 -10.71 -9.08
C ASP A 150 -19.00 -11.89 -8.69
#